data_0c044e6b2b172263e9c80f2965b9083f
#
_entry.id   0c044e6b2b172263e9c80f2965b9083f
#
_cell.length_a   1.000
_cell.length_b   1.000
_cell.length_c   1.000
_cell.angle_alpha   90.00
_cell.angle_beta   90.00
_cell.angle_gamma   90.00
#
_symmetry.space_group_name_H-M   'P 1'
#
loop_
_entity.id
_entity.type
_entity.pdbx_description
1 polymer ?
#
loop_
_entity_poly.entity_id
_entity_poly.type
_entity_poly.pdbx_seq_one_letter_code
_entity_poly.pdbx_strand_id
1 'polypeptide(L)'
;MTPNVSGTKRRAAIEKRQRATTLITGGTGFLGSHLVRQLIDAGARDIRVMATSIPDWLVDLGVETFEGSITNAEDNKRAVEGISEIYHLAGKVSRERKDSREMYDIHVEGTRLLCDAAKAAGTKTIVLASTSGTIAVTKDGDIIPDETYAQPLEIISRWPYYASKAYQELAALERFNGKGLRLVIVNPSLLLGPGDDRLSSTKLVLDFMARKISAVPTGGVSFVDARDAAKTFRAAMKKGRHGERYLLGAANWTFAKFFGRLERLTKVSAPWLALPSRLAITGSQLLDSLFKQWDMSSPVEPGAIEMAQYFWYLNCAKASRELGFRPRDPGETLHDTVTYLRENFLGGNAFAK
;
A
#
# COMPACT_ATOMS: atom_id res chain seq x y z
N MET A 1 57.00 14.22 6.91
CA MET A 1 56.07 13.34 6.16
C MET A 1 55.25 12.57 7.17
N THR A 2 54.03 13.05 7.43
CA THR A 2 53.09 12.39 8.36
C THR A 2 52.18 11.45 7.54
N PRO A 3 52.03 10.16 7.92
CA PRO A 3 51.19 9.24 7.15
C PRO A 3 49.71 9.53 7.38
N ASN A 4 48.96 9.51 6.29
CA ASN A 4 47.52 9.75 6.20
C ASN A 4 46.73 8.61 6.85
N VAL A 5 46.36 8.79 8.13
CA VAL A 5 45.66 7.79 8.97
C VAL A 5 44.13 7.81 8.73
N SER A 6 43.59 8.75 7.94
CA SER A 6 42.15 8.90 7.74
C SER A 6 41.53 7.93 6.69
N GLY A 7 42.33 7.50 5.72
CA GLY A 7 41.88 6.62 4.64
C GLY A 7 41.67 5.16 5.08
N THR A 8 42.47 4.70 6.02
CA THR A 8 42.45 3.29 6.49
C THR A 8 41.28 3.02 7.43
N LYS A 9 40.90 4.00 8.26
CA LYS A 9 39.73 3.86 9.16
C LYS A 9 38.40 3.88 8.41
N ARG A 10 38.30 4.64 7.30
CA ARG A 10 37.13 4.63 6.43
C ARG A 10 37.00 3.31 5.65
N ARG A 11 38.08 2.73 5.16
CA ARG A 11 38.07 1.40 4.51
C ARG A 11 37.70 0.29 5.47
N ALA A 12 38.26 0.27 6.70
CA ALA A 12 37.93 -0.74 7.71
C ALA A 12 36.48 -0.63 8.22
N ALA A 13 35.86 0.56 8.18
CA ALA A 13 34.43 0.74 8.51
C ALA A 13 33.50 0.24 7.38
N ILE A 14 33.98 0.20 6.13
CA ILE A 14 33.25 -0.33 4.98
C ILE A 14 33.30 -1.88 4.96
N GLU A 15 34.39 -2.49 5.44
CA GLU A 15 34.57 -3.96 5.46
C GLU A 15 33.79 -4.69 6.57
N LYS A 16 33.23 -3.97 7.54
CA LYS A 16 32.41 -4.54 8.63
C LYS A 16 30.90 -4.35 8.46
N ARG A 17 30.42 -3.94 7.29
CA ARG A 17 28.97 -4.00 7.01
C ARG A 17 28.56 -5.48 6.97
N GLN A 18 27.82 -5.88 7.97
CA GLN A 18 27.14 -7.17 7.98
C GLN A 18 26.34 -7.26 6.66
N ARG A 19 26.55 -8.33 5.86
CA ARG A 19 25.84 -8.49 4.58
C ARG A 19 24.34 -8.46 4.83
N ALA A 20 23.59 -7.72 4.03
CA ALA A 20 22.14 -7.66 4.14
C ALA A 20 21.55 -9.06 4.02
N THR A 21 20.63 -9.40 4.91
CA THR A 21 19.86 -10.65 4.89
C THR A 21 18.40 -10.42 4.62
N THR A 22 17.95 -9.16 4.70
CA THR A 22 16.57 -8.73 4.47
C THR A 22 16.49 -7.74 3.30
N LEU A 23 15.74 -8.09 2.27
CA LEU A 23 15.43 -7.18 1.16
C LEU A 23 14.04 -6.55 1.34
N ILE A 24 13.94 -5.24 1.09
CA ILE A 24 12.67 -4.52 1.04
C ILE A 24 12.54 -3.91 -0.35
N THR A 25 11.60 -4.38 -1.17
CA THR A 25 11.23 -3.70 -2.40
C THR A 25 10.11 -2.71 -2.14
N GLY A 26 10.12 -1.55 -2.77
CA GLY A 26 9.12 -0.50 -2.50
C GLY A 26 9.28 0.18 -1.14
N GLY A 27 10.48 0.11 -0.53
CA GLY A 27 10.77 0.72 0.77
C GLY A 27 10.66 2.24 0.80
N THR A 28 10.63 2.91 -0.35
CA THR A 28 10.44 4.36 -0.48
C THR A 28 8.96 4.78 -0.60
N GLY A 29 8.04 3.82 -0.65
CA GLY A 29 6.59 4.08 -0.69
C GLY A 29 6.01 4.34 0.71
N PHE A 30 4.72 4.69 0.78
CA PHE A 30 4.02 5.03 2.03
C PHE A 30 4.16 3.93 3.09
N LEU A 31 3.72 2.70 2.80
CA LEU A 31 3.87 1.57 3.73
C LEU A 31 5.33 1.21 3.96
N GLY A 32 6.13 1.23 2.89
CA GLY A 32 7.52 0.81 2.92
C GLY A 32 8.41 1.69 3.79
N SER A 33 8.22 3.00 3.76
CA SER A 33 8.99 3.95 4.60
C SER A 33 8.76 3.72 6.10
N HIS A 34 7.50 3.43 6.49
CA HIS A 34 7.19 3.05 7.87
C HIS A 34 7.82 1.71 8.26
N LEU A 35 7.80 0.72 7.35
CA LEU A 35 8.40 -0.58 7.62
C LEU A 35 9.92 -0.47 7.79
N VAL A 36 10.62 0.25 6.90
CA VAL A 36 12.06 0.47 6.99
C VAL A 36 12.43 1.11 8.33
N ARG A 37 11.78 2.23 8.69
CA ARG A 37 12.04 2.92 9.96
C ARG A 37 11.79 2.02 11.16
N GLN A 38 10.65 1.32 11.20
CA GLN A 38 10.34 0.40 12.31
C GLN A 38 11.30 -0.78 12.43
N LEU A 39 11.86 -1.27 11.33
CA LEU A 39 12.89 -2.33 11.39
C LEU A 39 14.19 -1.79 11.99
N ILE A 40 14.60 -0.58 11.58
CA ILE A 40 15.80 0.08 12.13
C ILE A 40 15.61 0.38 13.62
N ASP A 41 14.47 0.92 14.02
CA ASP A 41 14.12 1.21 15.41
C ASP A 41 14.13 -0.06 16.27
N ALA A 42 13.78 -1.19 15.67
CA ALA A 42 13.87 -2.51 16.33
C ALA A 42 15.28 -3.12 16.33
N GLY A 43 16.30 -2.39 15.85
CA GLY A 43 17.68 -2.80 15.88
C GLY A 43 18.19 -3.58 14.66
N ALA A 44 17.36 -3.74 13.61
CA ALA A 44 17.83 -4.37 12.37
C ALA A 44 18.91 -3.50 11.70
N ARG A 45 20.01 -4.13 11.23
CA ARG A 45 21.15 -3.46 10.58
C ARG A 45 21.52 -4.08 9.24
N ASP A 46 20.88 -5.19 8.88
CA ASP A 46 21.17 -6.05 7.74
C ASP A 46 20.06 -5.93 6.68
N ILE A 47 19.67 -4.68 6.39
CA ILE A 47 18.58 -4.33 5.47
C ILE A 47 19.15 -3.80 4.16
N ARG A 48 18.69 -4.36 3.03
CA ARG A 48 18.81 -3.80 1.68
C ARG A 48 17.46 -3.27 1.22
N VAL A 49 17.43 -2.04 0.72
CA VAL A 49 16.22 -1.46 0.11
C VAL A 49 16.43 -1.28 -1.38
N MET A 50 15.58 -1.93 -2.17
CA MET A 50 15.55 -1.78 -3.64
C MET A 50 14.45 -0.81 -4.04
N ALA A 51 14.82 0.20 -4.80
CA ALA A 51 13.89 1.19 -5.35
C ALA A 51 14.40 1.73 -6.69
N THR A 52 13.51 2.27 -7.52
CA THR A 52 13.86 2.89 -8.81
C THR A 52 14.53 4.25 -8.67
N SER A 53 14.49 4.84 -7.49
CA SER A 53 15.16 6.07 -7.11
C SER A 53 15.44 6.03 -5.61
N ILE A 54 16.63 6.44 -5.22
CA ILE A 54 17.10 6.40 -3.83
C ILE A 54 17.05 7.82 -3.25
N PRO A 55 16.09 8.13 -2.37
CA PRO A 55 16.01 9.44 -1.73
C PRO A 55 17.05 9.57 -0.59
N ASP A 56 17.48 10.80 -0.31
CA ASP A 56 18.51 11.12 0.70
C ASP A 56 18.16 10.57 2.08
N TRP A 57 16.91 10.69 2.51
CA TRP A 57 16.47 10.17 3.83
C TRP A 57 16.73 8.67 4.01
N LEU A 58 16.73 7.90 2.92
CA LEU A 58 17.00 6.47 2.98
C LEU A 58 18.50 6.20 3.13
N VAL A 59 19.34 7.01 2.49
CA VAL A 59 20.81 6.98 2.65
C VAL A 59 21.20 7.34 4.08
N ASP A 60 20.57 8.37 4.64
CA ASP A 60 20.81 8.86 6.00
C ASP A 60 20.49 7.81 7.08
N LEU A 61 19.56 6.89 6.80
CA LEU A 61 19.24 5.78 7.69
C LEU A 61 20.34 4.70 7.76
N GLY A 62 21.36 4.77 6.89
CA GLY A 62 22.50 3.86 6.89
C GLY A 62 22.19 2.43 6.43
N VAL A 63 21.04 2.20 5.76
CA VAL A 63 20.72 0.90 5.13
C VAL A 63 21.48 0.72 3.82
N GLU A 64 21.62 -0.52 3.37
CA GLU A 64 22.15 -0.79 2.03
C GLU A 64 21.07 -0.42 1.00
N THR A 65 21.41 0.45 0.07
CA THR A 65 20.52 0.89 -1.01
C THR A 65 20.89 0.22 -2.32
N PHE A 66 19.87 -0.22 -3.07
CA PHE A 66 20.03 -0.81 -4.40
C PHE A 66 19.09 -0.10 -5.38
N GLU A 67 19.65 0.69 -6.29
CA GLU A 67 18.85 1.31 -7.35
C GLU A 67 18.59 0.30 -8.46
N GLY A 68 17.30 0.02 -8.71
CA GLY A 68 16.88 -1.00 -9.68
C GLY A 68 15.36 -1.17 -9.73
N SER A 69 14.90 -1.95 -10.70
CA SER A 69 13.48 -2.22 -10.94
C SER A 69 13.15 -3.69 -10.79
N ILE A 70 12.02 -3.99 -10.13
CA ILE A 70 11.51 -5.37 -10.05
C ILE A 70 11.08 -5.93 -11.43
N THR A 71 10.86 -5.07 -12.43
CA THR A 71 10.57 -5.48 -13.80
C THR A 71 11.83 -5.84 -14.60
N ASN A 72 13.01 -5.68 -14.01
CA ASN A 72 14.29 -6.06 -14.61
C ASN A 72 14.81 -7.34 -13.95
N ALA A 73 15.03 -8.39 -14.73
CA ALA A 73 15.47 -9.70 -14.22
C ALA A 73 16.88 -9.65 -13.60
N GLU A 74 17.81 -8.90 -14.19
CA GLU A 74 19.18 -8.78 -13.66
C GLU A 74 19.23 -7.98 -12.36
N ASP A 75 18.42 -6.93 -12.25
CA ASP A 75 18.30 -6.19 -10.98
C ASP A 75 17.77 -7.11 -9.88
N ASN A 76 16.74 -7.92 -10.15
CA ASN A 76 16.21 -8.87 -9.19
C ASN A 76 17.28 -9.90 -8.77
N LYS A 77 18.04 -10.49 -9.70
CA LYS A 77 19.12 -11.44 -9.35
C LYS A 77 20.14 -10.82 -8.42
N ARG A 78 20.61 -9.61 -8.73
CA ARG A 78 21.59 -8.89 -7.92
C ARG A 78 21.01 -8.47 -6.57
N ALA A 79 19.77 -8.00 -6.55
CA ALA A 79 19.11 -7.53 -5.33
C ALA A 79 18.93 -8.65 -4.29
N VAL A 80 18.69 -9.89 -4.72
CA VAL A 80 18.45 -11.03 -3.82
C VAL A 80 19.71 -11.78 -3.40
N GLU A 81 20.88 -11.39 -3.85
CA GLU A 81 22.14 -12.03 -3.46
C GLU A 81 22.36 -11.95 -1.95
N GLY A 82 22.47 -13.11 -1.28
CA GLY A 82 22.66 -13.23 0.17
C GLY A 82 21.40 -12.98 1.00
N ILE A 83 20.25 -12.74 0.38
CA ILE A 83 19.00 -12.41 1.06
C ILE A 83 18.26 -13.67 1.50
N SER A 84 17.88 -13.73 2.77
CA SER A 84 17.08 -14.82 3.36
C SER A 84 15.59 -14.47 3.47
N GLU A 85 15.25 -13.18 3.61
CA GLU A 85 13.91 -12.68 3.85
C GLU A 85 13.60 -11.48 2.93
N ILE A 86 12.41 -11.45 2.36
CA ILE A 86 11.96 -10.36 1.47
C ILE A 86 10.63 -9.79 1.95
N TYR A 87 10.57 -8.47 2.11
CA TYR A 87 9.33 -7.71 2.13
C TYR A 87 9.08 -7.15 0.73
N HIS A 88 8.12 -7.72 0.02
CA HIS A 88 7.80 -7.30 -1.33
C HIS A 88 6.63 -6.32 -1.32
N LEU A 89 6.95 -5.00 -1.27
CA LEU A 89 5.98 -3.91 -1.22
C LEU A 89 5.97 -3.06 -2.50
N ALA A 90 6.86 -3.35 -3.45
CA ALA A 90 6.88 -2.64 -4.71
C ALA A 90 5.55 -2.79 -5.45
N GLY A 91 5.02 -1.68 -5.92
CA GLY A 91 3.75 -1.63 -6.64
C GLY A 91 3.42 -0.21 -7.09
N LYS A 92 2.49 -0.10 -8.02
CA LYS A 92 1.90 1.15 -8.49
C LYS A 92 0.42 1.18 -8.13
N VAL A 93 -0.03 2.26 -7.51
CA VAL A 93 -1.46 2.50 -7.26
C VAL A 93 -1.97 3.49 -8.28
N SER A 94 -2.88 3.07 -9.15
CA SER A 94 -3.56 3.95 -10.08
C SER A 94 -5.00 3.49 -10.32
N ARG A 95 -5.90 4.44 -10.55
CA ARG A 95 -7.28 4.18 -10.98
C ARG A 95 -7.44 4.34 -12.49
N GLU A 96 -6.44 4.90 -13.16
CA GLU A 96 -6.49 5.19 -14.59
C GLU A 96 -6.29 3.93 -15.42
N ARG A 97 -7.16 3.72 -16.39
CA ARG A 97 -7.08 2.57 -17.30
C ARG A 97 -5.81 2.57 -18.15
N LYS A 98 -5.27 3.75 -18.48
CA LYS A 98 -4.00 3.85 -19.24
C LYS A 98 -2.82 3.19 -18.53
N ASP A 99 -2.84 3.15 -17.19
CA ASP A 99 -1.78 2.56 -16.36
C ASP A 99 -1.91 1.03 -16.20
N SER A 100 -2.94 0.41 -16.80
CA SER A 100 -3.23 -1.02 -16.63
C SER A 100 -2.04 -1.91 -16.98
N ARG A 101 -1.37 -1.62 -18.09
CA ARG A 101 -0.22 -2.38 -18.56
C ARG A 101 0.95 -2.26 -17.60
N GLU A 102 1.28 -1.06 -17.18
CA GLU A 102 2.37 -0.81 -16.23
C GLU A 102 2.09 -1.47 -14.88
N MET A 103 0.84 -1.39 -14.38
CA MET A 103 0.45 -2.09 -13.15
C MET A 103 0.60 -3.60 -13.28
N TYR A 104 0.22 -4.19 -14.43
CA TYR A 104 0.41 -5.61 -14.68
C TYR A 104 1.90 -5.98 -14.70
N ASP A 105 2.71 -5.23 -15.41
CA ASP A 105 4.14 -5.48 -15.52
C ASP A 105 4.83 -5.39 -14.15
N ILE A 106 4.49 -4.39 -13.32
CA ILE A 106 5.03 -4.25 -11.97
C ILE A 106 4.50 -5.35 -11.04
N HIS A 107 3.18 -5.53 -10.96
CA HIS A 107 2.59 -6.42 -9.96
C HIS A 107 2.77 -7.89 -10.33
N VAL A 108 2.55 -8.27 -11.57
CA VAL A 108 2.55 -9.68 -11.97
C VAL A 108 3.93 -10.12 -12.46
N GLU A 109 4.43 -9.49 -13.52
CA GLU A 109 5.72 -9.91 -14.10
C GLU A 109 6.89 -9.60 -13.16
N GLY A 110 6.89 -8.42 -12.53
CA GLY A 110 7.90 -8.08 -11.52
C GLY A 110 7.92 -9.04 -10.34
N THR A 111 6.73 -9.46 -9.86
CA THR A 111 6.65 -10.47 -8.79
C THR A 111 7.13 -11.85 -9.25
N ARG A 112 6.83 -12.27 -10.48
CA ARG A 112 7.36 -13.52 -11.05
C ARG A 112 8.88 -13.51 -11.07
N LEU A 113 9.47 -12.46 -11.66
CA LEU A 113 10.93 -12.31 -11.75
C LEU A 113 11.60 -12.30 -10.36
N LEU A 114 11.01 -11.56 -9.41
CA LEU A 114 11.53 -11.52 -8.04
C LEU A 114 11.44 -12.88 -7.34
N CYS A 115 10.31 -13.60 -7.46
CA CYS A 115 10.12 -14.92 -6.86
C CYS A 115 11.09 -15.95 -7.46
N ASP A 116 11.28 -15.94 -8.78
CA ASP A 116 12.21 -16.86 -9.46
C ASP A 116 13.66 -16.59 -9.02
N ALA A 117 14.08 -15.31 -8.98
CA ALA A 117 15.40 -14.92 -8.51
C ALA A 117 15.61 -15.25 -7.02
N ALA A 118 14.63 -14.97 -6.17
CA ALA A 118 14.66 -15.26 -4.74
C ALA A 118 14.79 -16.77 -4.47
N LYS A 119 14.02 -17.58 -5.20
CA LYS A 119 14.08 -19.04 -5.09
C LYS A 119 15.46 -19.59 -5.51
N ALA A 120 16.00 -19.09 -6.62
CA ALA A 120 17.33 -19.46 -7.11
C ALA A 120 18.46 -19.05 -6.13
N ALA A 121 18.34 -17.90 -5.47
CA ALA A 121 19.29 -17.39 -4.48
C ALA A 121 19.16 -18.07 -3.11
N GLY A 122 18.14 -18.90 -2.89
CA GLY A 122 17.94 -19.62 -1.62
C GLY A 122 17.21 -18.81 -0.54
N THR A 123 16.52 -17.72 -0.90
CA THR A 123 15.62 -16.97 -0.02
C THR A 123 14.58 -17.91 0.59
N LYS A 124 14.28 -17.73 1.87
CA LYS A 124 13.40 -18.64 2.62
C LYS A 124 11.99 -18.09 2.79
N THR A 125 11.85 -16.77 2.94
CA THR A 125 10.55 -16.16 3.24
C THR A 125 10.32 -14.93 2.41
N ILE A 126 9.11 -14.81 1.85
CA ILE A 126 8.59 -13.58 1.23
C ILE A 126 7.30 -13.17 1.95
N VAL A 127 7.22 -11.92 2.39
CA VAL A 127 5.98 -11.28 2.82
C VAL A 127 5.54 -10.31 1.72
N LEU A 128 4.45 -10.63 1.07
CA LEU A 128 3.91 -9.89 -0.06
C LEU A 128 2.85 -8.87 0.41
N ALA A 129 3.00 -7.63 0.01
CA ALA A 129 1.96 -6.63 0.16
C ALA A 129 0.93 -6.74 -0.97
N SER A 130 -0.26 -7.18 -0.63
CA SER A 130 -1.44 -7.14 -1.50
C SER A 130 -2.39 -6.03 -1.04
N THR A 131 -3.68 -6.20 -1.22
CA THR A 131 -4.75 -5.29 -0.77
C THR A 131 -5.98 -6.11 -0.34
N SER A 132 -6.72 -5.61 0.63
CA SER A 132 -8.00 -6.23 1.03
C SER A 132 -8.99 -6.32 -0.13
N GLY A 133 -8.90 -5.41 -1.09
CA GLY A 133 -9.80 -5.37 -2.25
C GLY A 133 -9.67 -6.54 -3.22
N THR A 134 -8.70 -7.44 -3.04
CA THR A 134 -8.66 -8.72 -3.78
C THR A 134 -9.68 -9.74 -3.27
N ILE A 135 -10.21 -9.54 -2.05
CA ILE A 135 -11.14 -10.45 -1.37
C ILE A 135 -12.36 -9.69 -0.87
N ALA A 136 -12.13 -8.58 -0.16
CA ALA A 136 -13.10 -7.92 0.68
C ALA A 136 -13.76 -6.73 -0.05
N VAL A 137 -14.61 -7.07 -1.02
CA VAL A 137 -15.50 -6.12 -1.71
C VAL A 137 -16.83 -6.77 -2.03
N THR A 138 -17.93 -6.11 -1.66
CA THR A 138 -19.30 -6.61 -1.84
C THR A 138 -20.23 -5.49 -2.28
N LYS A 139 -21.43 -5.87 -2.78
CA LYS A 139 -22.52 -4.92 -3.02
C LYS A 139 -23.41 -4.74 -1.79
N ASP A 140 -23.27 -5.60 -0.80
CA ASP A 140 -24.08 -5.67 0.41
C ASP A 140 -23.22 -5.30 1.62
N GLY A 141 -23.62 -4.27 2.36
CA GLY A 141 -22.91 -3.80 3.55
C GLY A 141 -23.03 -4.70 4.78
N ASP A 142 -23.97 -5.65 4.78
CA ASP A 142 -24.13 -6.62 5.86
C ASP A 142 -23.15 -7.79 5.73
N ILE A 143 -22.58 -7.98 4.53
CA ILE A 143 -21.55 -9.00 4.27
C ILE A 143 -20.18 -8.43 4.65
N ILE A 144 -19.50 -9.07 5.61
CA ILE A 144 -18.17 -8.69 6.08
C ILE A 144 -17.18 -9.84 5.77
N PRO A 145 -16.54 -9.84 4.59
CA PRO A 145 -15.62 -10.89 4.17
C PRO A 145 -14.44 -11.08 5.12
N ASP A 146 -14.01 -12.33 5.26
CA ASP A 146 -12.70 -12.70 5.82
C ASP A 146 -11.84 -13.39 4.74
N GLU A 147 -10.71 -13.96 5.13
CA GLU A 147 -9.77 -14.59 4.20
C GLU A 147 -10.29 -15.86 3.53
N THR A 148 -11.42 -16.42 3.98
CA THR A 148 -12.09 -17.59 3.37
C THR A 148 -13.07 -17.20 2.27
N TYR A 149 -13.38 -15.90 2.15
CA TYR A 149 -14.28 -15.41 1.13
C TYR A 149 -13.67 -15.59 -0.25
N ALA A 150 -14.48 -16.06 -1.20
CA ALA A 150 -14.03 -16.23 -2.58
C ALA A 150 -13.64 -14.88 -3.20
N GLN A 151 -12.55 -14.85 -3.97
CA GLN A 151 -12.16 -13.62 -4.68
C GLN A 151 -13.27 -13.20 -5.64
N PRO A 152 -13.87 -12.01 -5.49
CA PRO A 152 -14.99 -11.55 -6.30
C PRO A 152 -14.50 -11.04 -7.66
N LEU A 153 -13.93 -11.92 -8.49
CA LEU A 153 -13.29 -11.58 -9.77
C LEU A 153 -14.23 -10.84 -10.72
N GLU A 154 -15.53 -11.17 -10.73
CA GLU A 154 -16.54 -10.46 -11.53
C GLU A 154 -16.71 -8.98 -11.17
N ILE A 155 -16.36 -8.61 -9.92
CA ILE A 155 -16.37 -7.23 -9.45
C ILE A 155 -15.03 -6.57 -9.73
N ILE A 156 -13.93 -7.16 -9.23
CA ILE A 156 -12.60 -6.53 -9.22
C ILE A 156 -11.93 -6.48 -10.59
N SER A 157 -12.32 -7.36 -11.53
CA SER A 157 -11.79 -7.33 -12.91
C SER A 157 -12.06 -6.02 -13.66
N ARG A 158 -13.05 -5.25 -13.22
CA ARG A 158 -13.37 -3.92 -13.78
C ARG A 158 -12.30 -2.88 -13.48
N TRP A 159 -11.52 -3.08 -12.42
CA TRP A 159 -10.54 -2.11 -11.92
C TRP A 159 -9.13 -2.69 -12.01
N PRO A 160 -8.30 -2.17 -12.92
CA PRO A 160 -6.98 -2.73 -13.23
C PRO A 160 -6.08 -2.93 -12.02
N TYR A 161 -6.15 -2.02 -11.03
CA TYR A 161 -5.37 -2.15 -9.80
C TYR A 161 -5.70 -3.43 -9.03
N TYR A 162 -6.98 -3.68 -8.73
CA TYR A 162 -7.38 -4.86 -7.95
C TYR A 162 -7.20 -6.15 -8.74
N ALA A 163 -7.48 -6.12 -10.05
CA ALA A 163 -7.22 -7.25 -10.94
C ALA A 163 -5.73 -7.62 -10.95
N SER A 164 -4.83 -6.65 -11.15
CA SER A 164 -3.39 -6.90 -11.16
C SER A 164 -2.87 -7.39 -9.80
N LYS A 165 -3.44 -6.90 -8.68
CA LYS A 165 -3.09 -7.38 -7.32
C LYS A 165 -3.56 -8.82 -7.09
N ALA A 166 -4.75 -9.19 -7.57
CA ALA A 166 -5.22 -10.58 -7.51
C ALA A 166 -4.31 -11.52 -8.32
N TYR A 167 -3.93 -11.12 -9.53
CA TYR A 167 -2.98 -11.90 -10.34
C TYR A 167 -1.57 -11.91 -9.73
N GLN A 168 -1.14 -10.85 -9.03
CA GLN A 168 0.11 -10.85 -8.27
C GLN A 168 0.13 -11.93 -7.19
N GLU A 169 -0.94 -12.07 -6.42
CA GLU A 169 -1.05 -13.11 -5.40
C GLU A 169 -0.92 -14.50 -6.03
N LEU A 170 -1.63 -14.75 -7.13
CA LEU A 170 -1.57 -16.04 -7.85
C LEU A 170 -0.16 -16.31 -8.38
N ALA A 171 0.48 -15.31 -9.00
CA ALA A 171 1.84 -15.43 -9.52
C ALA A 171 2.85 -15.74 -8.41
N ALA A 172 2.75 -15.09 -7.25
CA ALA A 172 3.61 -15.36 -6.12
C ALA A 172 3.40 -16.77 -5.55
N LEU A 173 2.14 -17.21 -5.39
CA LEU A 173 1.80 -18.56 -4.91
C LEU A 173 2.30 -19.65 -5.87
N GLU A 174 2.19 -19.43 -7.17
CA GLU A 174 2.69 -20.35 -8.18
C GLU A 174 4.23 -20.47 -8.17
N ARG A 175 4.93 -19.32 -8.13
CA ARG A 175 6.38 -19.26 -8.30
C ARG A 175 7.16 -19.54 -7.02
N PHE A 176 6.74 -18.98 -5.90
CA PHE A 176 7.41 -19.14 -4.63
C PHE A 176 6.77 -20.26 -3.79
N ASN A 177 6.83 -21.48 -4.33
CA ASN A 177 6.29 -22.70 -3.74
C ASN A 177 7.39 -23.77 -3.67
N GLY A 178 7.41 -24.54 -2.58
CA GLY A 178 8.37 -25.64 -2.39
C GLY A 178 8.71 -25.89 -0.92
N LYS A 179 9.37 -27.02 -0.66
CA LYS A 179 9.77 -27.40 0.69
C LYS A 179 10.73 -26.37 1.31
N GLY A 180 10.36 -25.86 2.48
CA GLY A 180 11.17 -24.88 3.23
C GLY A 180 11.03 -23.44 2.73
N LEU A 181 10.17 -23.16 1.75
CA LEU A 181 9.80 -21.81 1.32
C LEU A 181 8.53 -21.36 2.03
N ARG A 182 8.45 -20.08 2.37
CA ARG A 182 7.31 -19.49 3.06
C ARG A 182 6.90 -18.17 2.39
N LEU A 183 5.75 -18.17 1.75
CA LEU A 183 5.09 -16.98 1.22
C LEU A 183 3.94 -16.61 2.14
N VAL A 184 3.91 -15.36 2.61
CA VAL A 184 2.83 -14.80 3.42
C VAL A 184 2.26 -13.60 2.70
N ILE A 185 0.94 -13.51 2.58
CA ILE A 185 0.28 -12.41 1.90
C ILE A 185 -0.42 -11.54 2.94
N VAL A 186 -0.12 -10.25 2.94
CA VAL A 186 -0.78 -9.28 3.83
C VAL A 186 -1.62 -8.35 2.97
N ASN A 187 -2.90 -8.22 3.33
CA ASN A 187 -3.92 -7.50 2.57
C ASN A 187 -4.44 -6.29 3.38
N PRO A 188 -3.73 -5.16 3.40
CA PRO A 188 -4.23 -3.96 4.07
C PRO A 188 -5.46 -3.40 3.35
N SER A 189 -6.40 -2.84 4.12
CA SER A 189 -7.43 -1.95 3.61
C SER A 189 -6.85 -0.58 3.22
N LEU A 190 -7.67 0.43 3.01
CA LEU A 190 -7.19 1.77 2.68
C LEU A 190 -6.18 2.24 3.73
N LEU A 191 -4.94 2.46 3.32
CA LEU A 191 -3.90 2.94 4.22
C LEU A 191 -4.11 4.44 4.51
N LEU A 192 -4.14 4.80 5.78
CA LEU A 192 -4.18 6.19 6.24
C LEU A 192 -3.03 6.43 7.23
N GLY A 193 -2.85 7.67 7.64
CA GLY A 193 -1.77 8.07 8.53
C GLY A 193 -0.83 9.10 7.89
N PRO A 194 0.19 9.58 8.62
CA PRO A 194 1.20 10.51 8.10
C PRO A 194 2.21 9.81 7.18
N GLY A 195 2.83 10.56 6.26
CA GLY A 195 3.95 10.11 5.41
C GLY A 195 3.55 9.59 4.03
N ASP A 196 2.32 9.84 3.55
CA ASP A 196 1.92 9.53 2.17
C ASP A 196 2.26 10.70 1.22
N ASP A 197 3.53 10.94 1.00
CA ASP A 197 4.05 12.06 0.18
C ASP A 197 3.56 12.01 -1.28
N ARG A 198 3.17 10.83 -1.74
CA ARG A 198 2.69 10.61 -3.12
C ARG A 198 1.16 10.61 -3.23
N LEU A 199 0.43 10.82 -2.12
CA LEU A 199 -1.03 10.77 -2.06
C LEU A 199 -1.61 9.48 -2.66
N SER A 200 -0.90 8.37 -2.47
CA SER A 200 -1.27 7.07 -3.04
C SER A 200 -2.54 6.48 -2.42
N SER A 201 -2.83 6.85 -1.18
CA SER A 201 -3.99 6.39 -0.41
C SER A 201 -4.77 7.52 0.25
N THR A 202 -4.08 8.56 0.73
CA THR A 202 -4.67 9.66 1.51
C THR A 202 -5.35 10.73 0.64
N LYS A 203 -5.25 10.61 -0.69
CA LYS A 203 -5.87 11.56 -1.64
C LYS A 203 -7.37 11.79 -1.39
N LEU A 204 -8.12 10.77 -0.99
CA LEU A 204 -9.55 10.90 -0.67
C LEU A 204 -9.78 11.90 0.48
N VAL A 205 -8.92 11.86 1.51
CA VAL A 205 -9.00 12.79 2.65
C VAL A 205 -8.62 14.21 2.21
N LEU A 206 -7.56 14.34 1.41
CA LEU A 206 -7.15 15.63 0.86
C LEU A 206 -8.23 16.25 -0.05
N ASP A 207 -8.85 15.45 -0.93
CA ASP A 207 -9.93 15.91 -1.82
C ASP A 207 -11.16 16.35 -1.00
N PHE A 208 -11.45 15.69 0.11
CA PHE A 208 -12.49 16.15 1.06
C PHE A 208 -12.11 17.51 1.67
N MET A 209 -10.90 17.64 2.19
CA MET A 209 -10.40 18.88 2.79
C MET A 209 -10.39 20.04 1.77
N ALA A 210 -10.10 19.76 0.51
CA ALA A 210 -10.10 20.71 -0.61
C ALA A 210 -11.50 20.95 -1.21
N ARG A 211 -12.58 20.42 -0.60
CA ARG A 211 -13.99 20.54 -1.04
C ARG A 211 -14.24 20.03 -2.47
N LYS A 212 -13.45 19.04 -2.91
CA LYS A 212 -13.61 18.41 -4.24
C LYS A 212 -14.62 17.27 -4.25
N ILE A 213 -15.12 16.84 -3.09
CA ILE A 213 -16.12 15.78 -2.97
C ILE A 213 -17.49 16.42 -2.99
N SER A 214 -18.27 16.18 -4.06
CA SER A 214 -19.56 16.84 -4.29
C SER A 214 -20.75 16.07 -3.71
N ALA A 215 -20.62 14.76 -3.48
CA ALA A 215 -21.70 13.92 -2.99
C ALA A 215 -21.17 12.78 -2.12
N VAL A 216 -22.01 12.26 -1.23
CA VAL A 216 -21.72 11.09 -0.39
C VAL A 216 -22.14 9.82 -1.14
N PRO A 217 -21.21 8.89 -1.42
CA PRO A 217 -21.54 7.58 -2.00
C PRO A 217 -22.31 6.70 -1.01
N THR A 218 -23.02 5.70 -1.55
CA THR A 218 -23.83 4.78 -0.73
C THR A 218 -23.03 3.62 -0.12
N GLY A 219 -21.82 3.37 -0.61
CA GLY A 219 -20.96 2.28 -0.12
C GLY A 219 -20.25 2.60 1.19
N GLY A 220 -19.19 1.85 1.44
CA GLY A 220 -18.40 2.00 2.65
C GLY A 220 -16.96 1.56 2.49
N VAL A 221 -16.11 1.98 3.41
CA VAL A 221 -14.68 1.76 3.38
C VAL A 221 -14.19 1.16 4.71
N SER A 222 -13.26 0.22 4.60
CA SER A 222 -12.36 -0.14 5.70
C SER A 222 -11.03 0.58 5.51
N PHE A 223 -10.40 0.97 6.60
CA PHE A 223 -9.08 1.60 6.58
C PHE A 223 -8.22 1.13 7.75
N VAL A 224 -6.91 1.28 7.61
CA VAL A 224 -5.92 0.93 8.62
C VAL A 224 -4.77 1.94 8.60
N ASP A 225 -4.19 2.21 9.76
CA ASP A 225 -3.00 3.05 9.86
C ASP A 225 -1.78 2.35 9.24
N ALA A 226 -1.04 3.07 8.40
CA ALA A 226 0.16 2.55 7.74
C ALA A 226 1.23 2.09 8.74
N ARG A 227 1.30 2.73 9.91
CA ARG A 227 2.21 2.36 11.01
C ARG A 227 1.83 1.00 11.62
N ASP A 228 0.54 0.71 11.78
CA ASP A 228 0.05 -0.57 12.31
C ASP A 228 0.14 -1.67 11.26
N ALA A 229 -0.12 -1.34 10.00
CA ALA A 229 0.14 -2.24 8.88
C ALA A 229 1.62 -2.64 8.84
N ALA A 230 2.56 -1.68 8.86
CA ALA A 230 4.00 -1.95 8.87
C ALA A 230 4.42 -2.86 10.05
N LYS A 231 3.90 -2.60 11.27
CA LYS A 231 4.11 -3.47 12.43
C LYS A 231 3.63 -4.90 12.16
N THR A 232 2.50 -5.04 11.45
CA THR A 232 1.94 -6.36 11.13
C THR A 232 2.74 -7.08 10.05
N PHE A 233 3.33 -6.37 9.06
CA PHE A 233 4.28 -6.98 8.12
C PHE A 233 5.48 -7.60 8.84
N ARG A 234 6.01 -6.93 9.87
CA ARG A 234 7.08 -7.49 10.71
C ARG A 234 6.63 -8.74 11.48
N ALA A 235 5.40 -8.74 11.99
CA ALA A 235 4.83 -9.91 12.64
C ALA A 235 4.59 -11.05 11.63
N ALA A 236 4.13 -10.75 10.41
CA ALA A 236 3.90 -11.71 9.35
C ALA A 236 5.21 -12.41 8.93
N MET A 237 6.34 -11.68 8.86
CA MET A 237 7.66 -12.27 8.60
C MET A 237 8.03 -13.33 9.65
N LYS A 238 7.66 -13.11 10.91
CA LYS A 238 8.01 -14.02 12.01
C LYS A 238 7.02 -15.17 12.20
N LYS A 239 5.71 -14.89 12.04
CA LYS A 239 4.63 -15.78 12.48
C LYS A 239 3.70 -16.22 11.36
N GLY A 240 3.71 -15.55 10.21
CA GLY A 240 2.78 -15.83 9.12
C GLY A 240 2.97 -17.23 8.55
N ARG A 241 1.89 -17.87 8.17
CA ARG A 241 1.89 -19.24 7.60
C ARG A 241 2.02 -19.18 6.09
N HIS A 242 2.66 -20.18 5.50
CA HIS A 242 2.82 -20.29 4.05
C HIS A 242 1.46 -20.36 3.34
N GLY A 243 1.34 -19.58 2.27
CA GLY A 243 0.14 -19.53 1.43
C GLY A 243 -1.03 -18.75 2.03
N GLU A 244 -0.92 -18.29 3.28
CA GLU A 244 -2.01 -17.64 3.98
C GLU A 244 -2.08 -16.13 3.70
N ARG A 245 -3.31 -15.64 3.62
CA ARG A 245 -3.67 -14.22 3.54
C ARG A 245 -4.02 -13.70 4.93
N TYR A 246 -3.76 -12.40 5.16
CA TYR A 246 -4.10 -11.70 6.40
C TYR A 246 -4.68 -10.33 6.08
N LEU A 247 -5.99 -10.18 6.30
CA LEU A 247 -6.72 -8.93 6.11
C LEU A 247 -6.44 -7.96 7.27
N LEU A 248 -6.15 -6.69 6.96
CA LEU A 248 -5.90 -5.65 7.96
C LEU A 248 -6.89 -4.49 7.79
N GLY A 249 -7.66 -4.21 8.83
CA GLY A 249 -8.59 -3.08 8.89
C GLY A 249 -8.83 -2.67 10.34
N ALA A 250 -8.97 -1.37 10.59
CA ALA A 250 -9.26 -0.83 11.92
C ALA A 250 -10.74 -0.54 12.12
N ALA A 251 -11.46 -0.21 11.04
CA ALA A 251 -12.89 0.09 11.10
C ALA A 251 -13.55 -0.12 9.74
N ASN A 252 -14.81 -0.57 9.76
CA ASN A 252 -15.71 -0.62 8.62
C ASN A 252 -16.73 0.50 8.77
N TRP A 253 -16.63 1.56 7.95
CA TRP A 253 -17.54 2.70 8.02
C TRP A 253 -18.19 2.97 6.67
N THR A 254 -19.47 3.36 6.69
CA THR A 254 -20.10 3.97 5.49
C THR A 254 -19.36 5.25 5.13
N PHE A 255 -19.38 5.66 3.86
CA PHE A 255 -18.80 6.95 3.46
C PHE A 255 -19.47 8.12 4.19
N ALA A 256 -20.76 8.04 4.50
CA ALA A 256 -21.44 9.05 5.32
C ALA A 256 -20.79 9.19 6.72
N LYS A 257 -20.53 8.08 7.39
CA LYS A 257 -19.84 8.08 8.70
C LYS A 257 -18.40 8.58 8.57
N PHE A 258 -17.70 8.16 7.54
CA PHE A 258 -16.31 8.57 7.27
C PHE A 258 -16.20 10.07 7.06
N PHE A 259 -17.01 10.64 6.15
CA PHE A 259 -17.01 12.08 5.89
C PHE A 259 -17.54 12.90 7.07
N GLY A 260 -18.53 12.42 7.82
CA GLY A 260 -18.97 13.08 9.04
C GLY A 260 -17.92 13.12 10.16
N ARG A 261 -16.97 12.14 10.18
CA ARG A 261 -15.80 12.21 11.06
C ARG A 261 -14.78 13.22 10.57
N LEU A 262 -14.53 13.27 9.26
CA LEU A 262 -13.64 14.26 8.64
C LEU A 262 -14.17 15.69 8.84
N GLU A 263 -15.48 15.92 8.69
CA GLU A 263 -16.11 17.21 8.94
C GLU A 263 -15.81 17.74 10.36
N ARG A 264 -15.94 16.89 11.35
CA ARG A 264 -15.63 17.26 12.75
C ARG A 264 -14.18 17.63 12.96
N LEU A 265 -13.24 16.92 12.30
CA LEU A 265 -11.80 17.15 12.42
C LEU A 265 -11.32 18.37 11.62
N THR A 266 -11.87 18.56 10.44
CA THR A 266 -11.39 19.58 9.49
C THR A 266 -12.18 20.89 9.53
N LYS A 267 -13.41 20.86 10.06
CA LYS A 267 -14.41 21.93 9.98
C LYS A 267 -14.85 22.22 8.52
N VAL A 268 -14.56 21.34 7.60
CA VAL A 268 -15.07 21.38 6.21
C VAL A 268 -16.37 20.60 6.20
N SER A 269 -17.47 21.22 5.76
CA SER A 269 -18.78 20.59 5.72
C SER A 269 -18.77 19.36 4.79
N ALA A 270 -19.31 18.25 5.27
CA ALA A 270 -19.54 17.08 4.44
C ALA A 270 -20.57 17.39 3.35
N PRO A 271 -20.48 16.78 2.16
CA PRO A 271 -21.51 16.93 1.15
C PRO A 271 -22.86 16.46 1.70
N TRP A 272 -23.90 17.28 1.51
CA TRP A 272 -25.26 16.94 1.95
C TRP A 272 -26.02 16.09 0.93
N LEU A 273 -25.55 16.07 -0.34
CA LEU A 273 -26.20 15.36 -1.43
C LEU A 273 -25.82 13.88 -1.42
N ALA A 274 -26.77 13.01 -1.14
CA ALA A 274 -26.66 11.58 -1.36
C ALA A 274 -27.21 11.25 -2.76
N LEU A 275 -26.33 10.82 -3.68
CA LEU A 275 -26.78 10.44 -5.03
C LEU A 275 -27.09 8.94 -5.07
N PRO A 276 -28.29 8.53 -5.55
CA PRO A 276 -28.57 7.14 -5.87
C PRO A 276 -27.51 6.60 -6.85
N SER A 277 -27.02 5.40 -6.60
CA SER A 277 -25.88 4.80 -7.32
C SER A 277 -26.03 4.84 -8.85
N ARG A 278 -27.22 4.55 -9.37
CA ARG A 278 -27.47 4.55 -10.83
C ARG A 278 -27.34 5.96 -11.44
N LEU A 279 -27.85 6.98 -10.78
CA LEU A 279 -27.75 8.37 -11.25
C LEU A 279 -26.32 8.89 -11.15
N ALA A 280 -25.59 8.52 -10.12
CA ALA A 280 -24.18 8.89 -9.94
C ALA A 280 -23.30 8.34 -11.05
N ILE A 281 -23.44 7.05 -11.37
CA ILE A 281 -22.65 6.38 -12.41
C ILE A 281 -23.01 6.93 -13.80
N THR A 282 -24.29 6.99 -14.17
CA THR A 282 -24.71 7.48 -15.49
C THR A 282 -24.33 8.94 -15.69
N GLY A 283 -24.55 9.77 -14.67
CA GLY A 283 -24.19 11.19 -14.71
C GLY A 283 -22.68 11.42 -14.85
N SER A 284 -21.85 10.66 -14.15
CA SER A 284 -20.40 10.78 -14.28
C SER A 284 -19.86 10.31 -15.63
N GLN A 285 -20.44 9.25 -16.20
CA GLN A 285 -20.09 8.76 -17.55
C GLN A 285 -20.44 9.78 -18.63
N LEU A 286 -21.61 10.43 -18.50
CA LEU A 286 -22.01 11.47 -19.42
C LEU A 286 -21.09 12.70 -19.34
N LEU A 287 -20.76 13.13 -18.12
CA LEU A 287 -19.82 14.24 -17.91
C LEU A 287 -18.42 13.88 -18.47
N ASP A 288 -17.89 12.69 -18.17
CA ASP A 288 -16.61 12.26 -18.71
C ASP A 288 -16.58 12.24 -20.24
N SER A 289 -17.68 11.81 -20.88
CA SER A 289 -17.82 11.80 -22.33
C SER A 289 -17.82 13.23 -22.90
N LEU A 290 -18.50 14.17 -22.25
CA LEU A 290 -18.53 15.57 -22.66
C LEU A 290 -17.15 16.23 -22.52
N PHE A 291 -16.45 16.02 -21.40
CA PHE A 291 -15.11 16.57 -21.19
C PHE A 291 -14.08 16.00 -22.17
N LYS A 292 -14.15 14.69 -22.48
CA LYS A 292 -13.29 14.05 -23.48
C LYS A 292 -13.52 14.61 -24.89
N GLN A 293 -14.75 14.96 -25.23
CA GLN A 293 -15.07 15.58 -26.52
C GLN A 293 -14.40 16.95 -26.71
N TRP A 294 -14.04 17.61 -25.59
CA TRP A 294 -13.38 18.92 -25.58
C TRP A 294 -11.90 18.83 -25.23
N ASP A 295 -11.33 17.60 -25.26
CA ASP A 295 -9.94 17.31 -24.88
C ASP A 295 -9.56 17.81 -23.47
N MET A 296 -10.55 17.81 -22.57
CA MET A 296 -10.41 18.23 -21.18
C MET A 296 -10.51 17.02 -20.25
N SER A 297 -9.71 17.02 -19.16
CA SER A 297 -9.85 16.00 -18.12
C SER A 297 -11.14 16.21 -17.33
N SER A 298 -11.92 15.14 -17.17
CA SER A 298 -13.13 15.19 -16.33
C SER A 298 -12.74 15.47 -14.87
N PRO A 299 -13.43 16.39 -14.17
CA PRO A 299 -13.23 16.63 -12.75
C PRO A 299 -13.67 15.43 -11.89
N VAL A 300 -14.34 14.47 -12.50
CA VAL A 300 -14.89 13.29 -11.82
C VAL A 300 -14.43 12.02 -12.54
N GLU A 301 -13.74 11.14 -11.83
CA GLU A 301 -13.36 9.83 -12.36
C GLU A 301 -14.54 8.83 -12.23
N PRO A 302 -15.17 8.37 -13.32
CA PRO A 302 -16.30 7.44 -13.26
C PRO A 302 -16.00 6.16 -12.49
N GLY A 303 -14.78 5.64 -12.64
CA GLY A 303 -14.33 4.45 -11.91
C GLY A 303 -14.30 4.64 -10.40
N ALA A 304 -13.91 5.83 -9.92
CA ALA A 304 -13.90 6.12 -8.49
C ALA A 304 -15.33 6.18 -7.91
N ILE A 305 -16.28 6.75 -8.67
CA ILE A 305 -17.69 6.78 -8.28
C ILE A 305 -18.26 5.37 -8.25
N GLU A 306 -17.98 4.55 -9.26
CA GLU A 306 -18.42 3.15 -9.29
C GLU A 306 -17.88 2.39 -8.08
N MET A 307 -16.58 2.47 -7.80
CA MET A 307 -15.95 1.81 -6.64
C MET A 307 -16.57 2.26 -5.31
N ALA A 308 -16.94 3.52 -5.19
CA ALA A 308 -17.52 4.10 -3.98
C ALA A 308 -18.98 3.65 -3.70
N GLN A 309 -19.62 2.91 -4.62
CA GLN A 309 -20.93 2.29 -4.40
C GLN A 309 -20.82 0.91 -3.74
N TYR A 310 -19.61 0.34 -3.63
CA TYR A 310 -19.37 -0.96 -3.01
C TYR A 310 -18.96 -0.81 -1.55
N PHE A 311 -19.12 -1.90 -0.79
CA PHE A 311 -18.65 -2.00 0.58
C PHE A 311 -17.32 -2.76 0.59
N TRP A 312 -16.28 -2.09 1.05
CA TRP A 312 -14.91 -2.60 1.20
C TRP A 312 -14.66 -3.03 2.64
N TYR A 313 -15.66 -3.66 3.26
CA TYR A 313 -15.61 -4.11 4.65
C TYR A 313 -14.85 -5.42 4.77
N LEU A 314 -14.24 -5.64 5.92
CA LEU A 314 -13.49 -6.85 6.18
C LEU A 314 -13.51 -7.25 7.65
N ASN A 315 -13.26 -8.54 7.90
CA ASN A 315 -13.01 -9.10 9.20
C ASN A 315 -11.52 -9.44 9.33
N CYS A 316 -10.83 -8.82 10.30
CA CYS A 316 -9.40 -9.02 10.56
C CYS A 316 -9.10 -9.96 11.74
N ALA A 317 -10.06 -10.76 12.20
CA ALA A 317 -9.93 -11.62 13.37
C ALA A 317 -8.75 -12.61 13.25
N LYS A 318 -8.45 -13.11 12.04
CA LYS A 318 -7.32 -14.00 11.78
C LYS A 318 -5.98 -13.28 12.01
N ALA A 319 -5.81 -12.08 11.47
CA ALA A 319 -4.60 -11.28 11.70
C ALA A 319 -4.42 -10.95 13.19
N SER A 320 -5.51 -10.65 13.90
CA SER A 320 -5.48 -10.40 15.34
C SER A 320 -5.04 -11.64 16.14
N ARG A 321 -5.59 -12.80 15.81
CA ARG A 321 -5.30 -14.06 16.50
C ARG A 321 -3.89 -14.57 16.20
N GLU A 322 -3.46 -14.58 14.95
CA GLU A 322 -2.24 -15.25 14.50
C GLU A 322 -1.01 -14.34 14.48
N LEU A 323 -1.19 -13.07 14.12
CA LEU A 323 -0.10 -12.11 14.04
C LEU A 323 -0.04 -11.14 15.22
N GLY A 324 -1.10 -11.10 16.06
CA GLY A 324 -1.21 -10.13 17.15
C GLY A 324 -1.55 -8.73 16.63
N PHE A 325 -2.24 -8.63 15.49
CA PHE A 325 -2.70 -7.36 14.94
C PHE A 325 -3.65 -6.65 15.91
N ARG A 326 -3.30 -5.42 16.26
CA ARG A 326 -4.11 -4.53 17.11
C ARG A 326 -4.00 -3.14 16.51
N PRO A 327 -5.00 -2.71 15.75
CA PRO A 327 -5.00 -1.37 15.17
C PRO A 327 -5.20 -0.32 16.28
N ARG A 328 -4.64 0.86 16.06
CA ARG A 328 -4.94 2.04 16.88
C ARG A 328 -6.38 2.50 16.69
N ASP A 329 -6.81 3.46 17.49
CA ASP A 329 -8.14 4.07 17.36
C ASP A 329 -8.29 4.69 15.96
N PRO A 330 -9.39 4.39 15.23
CA PRO A 330 -9.60 4.95 13.90
C PRO A 330 -9.69 6.49 13.88
N GLY A 331 -10.13 7.11 14.98
CA GLY A 331 -10.16 8.56 15.12
C GLY A 331 -8.77 9.16 15.24
N GLU A 332 -7.84 8.49 15.94
CA GLU A 332 -6.42 8.87 15.99
C GLU A 332 -5.79 8.83 14.59
N THR A 333 -6.02 7.74 13.86
CA THR A 333 -5.54 7.61 12.47
C THR A 333 -6.03 8.74 11.58
N LEU A 334 -7.33 9.08 11.65
CA LEU A 334 -7.87 10.19 10.86
C LEU A 334 -7.31 11.55 11.28
N HIS A 335 -7.16 11.78 12.58
CA HIS A 335 -6.58 13.01 13.12
C HIS A 335 -5.17 13.21 12.58
N ASP A 336 -4.32 12.21 12.71
CA ASP A 336 -2.94 12.26 12.26
C ASP A 336 -2.84 12.43 10.73
N THR A 337 -3.74 11.77 9.97
CA THR A 337 -3.83 11.94 8.51
C THR A 337 -4.17 13.38 8.15
N VAL A 338 -5.21 13.95 8.77
CA VAL A 338 -5.64 15.32 8.52
C VAL A 338 -4.55 16.33 8.89
N THR A 339 -3.89 16.14 10.02
CA THR A 339 -2.78 16.99 10.47
C THR A 339 -1.63 16.97 9.45
N TYR A 340 -1.18 15.77 9.06
CA TYR A 340 -0.13 15.62 8.07
C TYR A 340 -0.48 16.27 6.72
N LEU A 341 -1.69 16.05 6.21
CA LEU A 341 -2.13 16.62 4.93
C LEU A 341 -2.26 18.15 4.99
N ARG A 342 -2.68 18.70 6.13
CA ARG A 342 -2.75 20.15 6.33
C ARG A 342 -1.38 20.80 6.29
N GLU A 343 -0.42 20.20 6.98
CA GLU A 343 0.94 20.75 7.09
C GLU A 343 1.71 20.66 5.78
N ASN A 344 1.54 19.57 5.02
CA ASN A 344 2.38 19.29 3.86
C ASN A 344 1.76 19.66 2.51
N PHE A 345 0.42 19.76 2.42
CA PHE A 345 -0.27 19.95 1.12
C PHE A 345 -1.20 21.16 1.08
N LEU A 346 -1.61 21.73 2.22
CA LEU A 346 -2.58 22.82 2.23
C LEU A 346 -2.02 24.12 2.81
N GLY A 347 -0.72 24.21 3.07
CA GLY A 347 -0.05 25.38 3.64
C GLY A 347 -0.64 25.73 5.02
N GLY A 348 0.05 25.44 6.09
CA GLY A 348 -0.40 25.35 7.49
C GLY A 348 -1.33 26.45 8.06
N ASN A 349 -1.61 27.53 7.34
CA ASN A 349 -2.43 28.67 7.81
C ASN A 349 -3.77 28.86 7.07
N ALA A 350 -4.16 28.01 6.11
CA ALA A 350 -5.33 28.26 5.26
C ALA A 350 -6.70 28.04 5.95
N PHE A 351 -6.74 27.48 7.17
CA PHE A 351 -7.99 27.10 7.87
C PHE A 351 -8.11 27.61 9.31
N ALA A 352 -7.31 28.60 9.70
CA ALA A 352 -7.45 29.27 10.99
C ALA A 352 -8.36 30.51 10.84
N LYS A 353 -9.56 30.36 10.31
CA LYS A 353 -10.61 31.39 10.39
C LYS A 353 -11.97 30.72 10.60
#